data_746f6ff7ec694f8e76d2892eb0e8495d
#
_entry.id   746f6ff7ec694f8e76d2892eb0e8495d
#
_cell.length_a   1.000
_cell.length_b   1.000
_cell.length_c   1.000
_cell.angle_alpha   90.00
_cell.angle_beta   90.00
_cell.angle_gamma   90.00
#
_symmetry.space_group_name_H-M   'P 1'
#
loop_
_entity.id
_entity.type
_entity.pdbx_description
1 polymer ?
#
loop_
_entity_poly.entity_id
_entity_poly.type
_entity_poly.pdbx_seq_one_letter_code
_entity_poly.pdbx_strand_id
1 'polypeptide(L)'
;MAESNPRFPRSIESLQAKLTDQSGSNRALLLMAPLLAFELLVFVVPFFILLRISLAEESSDLVYAEGTWTLEAYSSVLTSDLIWSIVGYSFLLGIVVTVLSVLLGLFYAYAIWRSTGLLKSLLLFSVVLPLLTTLVIRTYAFNPLLAPSGTLNELLLSLGLISSPIQFVPGTIGVVIGQLYIVLPYAVLAIYSVLATMDWHVVEAARDLGASRPRSVLEVVVPQAMPGVIVAAVISFAWSVGAYAAPDLLSGNITFAMQVEGLMLSDMRYPLAAAFSVLMLLLMLVSIAIMFTVLNRIGGEFELA
;
A
#
# COMPACT_ATOMS: atom_id res chain seq x y z
N MET A 1 -41.79 15.38 -54.90
CA MET A 1 -42.16 15.88 -53.55
C MET A 1 -41.07 15.46 -52.60
N ALA A 2 -40.18 16.38 -52.25
CA ALA A 2 -39.10 16.15 -51.29
C ALA A 2 -39.55 16.71 -49.95
N GLU A 3 -39.72 15.83 -48.95
CA GLU A 3 -40.01 16.21 -47.59
C GLU A 3 -38.80 16.89 -46.92
N SER A 4 -38.96 18.17 -46.66
CA SER A 4 -38.00 18.96 -45.88
C SER A 4 -38.09 18.59 -44.42
N ASN A 5 -37.13 17.83 -43.90
CA ASN A 5 -36.96 17.53 -42.49
C ASN A 5 -36.54 18.83 -41.75
N PRO A 6 -37.29 19.33 -40.77
CA PRO A 6 -36.94 20.56 -40.07
C PRO A 6 -35.70 20.30 -39.20
N ARG A 7 -34.56 20.90 -39.60
CA ARG A 7 -33.34 20.95 -38.76
C ARG A 7 -33.59 21.84 -37.56
N PHE A 8 -33.73 21.25 -36.40
CA PHE A 8 -33.76 22.00 -35.14
C PHE A 8 -32.45 22.80 -34.97
N PRO A 9 -32.53 24.01 -34.43
CA PRO A 9 -31.34 24.83 -34.21
C PRO A 9 -30.37 24.12 -33.27
N ARG A 10 -29.07 24.11 -33.61
CA ARG A 10 -27.97 23.46 -32.85
C ARG A 10 -27.92 23.82 -31.37
N SER A 11 -28.51 24.95 -30.96
CA SER A 11 -28.67 25.39 -29.58
C SER A 11 -29.62 24.51 -28.76
N ILE A 12 -30.66 23.93 -29.38
CA ILE A 12 -31.64 23.07 -28.71
C ILE A 12 -31.04 21.66 -28.51
N GLU A 13 -30.31 21.13 -29.48
CA GLU A 13 -29.62 19.84 -29.36
C GLU A 13 -28.54 19.89 -28.25
N SER A 14 -27.80 21.01 -28.15
CA SER A 14 -26.79 21.17 -27.12
C SER A 14 -27.40 21.33 -25.70
N LEU A 15 -28.59 21.93 -25.60
CA LEU A 15 -29.34 22.03 -24.34
C LEU A 15 -29.94 20.68 -23.95
N GLN A 16 -30.50 19.94 -24.89
CA GLN A 16 -31.00 18.58 -24.62
C GLN A 16 -29.90 17.62 -24.22
N ALA A 17 -28.72 17.67 -24.87
CA ALA A 17 -27.55 16.86 -24.50
C ALA A 17 -27.06 17.19 -23.07
N LYS A 18 -27.01 18.48 -22.68
CA LYS A 18 -26.67 18.90 -21.31
C LYS A 18 -27.68 18.47 -20.27
N LEU A 19 -28.98 18.55 -20.59
CA LEU A 19 -30.05 18.10 -19.68
C LEU A 19 -30.10 16.59 -19.53
N THR A 20 -29.77 15.84 -20.58
CA THR A 20 -29.70 14.37 -20.55
C THR A 20 -28.48 13.91 -19.76
N ASP A 21 -27.34 14.59 -19.88
CA ASP A 21 -26.11 14.32 -19.15
C ASP A 21 -26.27 14.64 -17.64
N GLN A 22 -26.88 15.77 -17.29
CA GLN A 22 -27.21 16.09 -15.89
C GLN A 22 -28.22 15.11 -15.29
N SER A 23 -29.21 14.62 -16.04
CA SER A 23 -30.14 13.62 -15.54
C SER A 23 -29.49 12.25 -15.33
N GLY A 24 -28.50 11.90 -16.17
CA GLY A 24 -27.69 10.70 -16.00
C GLY A 24 -26.81 10.76 -14.75
N SER A 25 -26.15 11.87 -14.52
CA SER A 25 -25.32 12.11 -13.34
C SER A 25 -26.14 12.08 -12.03
N ASN A 26 -27.31 12.71 -12.00
CA ASN A 26 -28.18 12.69 -10.84
C ASN A 26 -28.75 11.29 -10.52
N ARG A 27 -29.07 10.50 -11.54
CA ARG A 27 -29.48 9.09 -11.37
C ARG A 27 -28.35 8.22 -10.86
N ALA A 28 -27.15 8.41 -11.37
CA ALA A 28 -25.96 7.70 -10.87
C ALA A 28 -25.68 8.02 -9.40
N LEU A 29 -25.75 9.31 -9.00
CA LEU A 29 -25.62 9.73 -7.61
C LEU A 29 -26.70 9.13 -6.71
N LEU A 30 -27.93 9.06 -7.17
CA LEU A 30 -29.05 8.48 -6.41
C LEU A 30 -28.91 6.97 -6.23
N LEU A 31 -28.39 6.27 -7.23
CA LEU A 31 -28.06 4.84 -7.14
C LEU A 31 -26.87 4.58 -6.23
N MET A 32 -25.89 5.48 -6.20
CA MET A 32 -24.72 5.39 -5.31
C MET A 32 -25.02 5.89 -3.88
N ALA A 33 -26.10 6.62 -3.65
CA ALA A 33 -26.42 7.22 -2.35
C ALA A 33 -26.41 6.23 -1.18
N PRO A 34 -26.99 5.02 -1.27
CA PRO A 34 -26.94 4.07 -0.16
C PRO A 34 -25.50 3.60 0.14
N LEU A 35 -24.67 3.39 -0.89
CA LEU A 35 -23.27 3.05 -0.71
C LEU A 35 -22.48 4.20 -0.08
N LEU A 36 -22.65 5.42 -0.58
CA LEU A 36 -22.01 6.62 -0.03
C LEU A 36 -22.44 6.88 1.42
N ALA A 37 -23.72 6.69 1.74
CA ALA A 37 -24.23 6.82 3.11
C ALA A 37 -23.59 5.76 4.04
N PHE A 38 -23.45 4.54 3.57
CA PHE A 38 -22.77 3.47 4.31
C PHE A 38 -21.29 3.80 4.54
N GLU A 39 -20.57 4.22 3.51
CA GLU A 39 -19.16 4.64 3.60
C GLU A 39 -18.97 5.80 4.59
N LEU A 40 -19.79 6.84 4.49
CA LEU A 40 -19.77 7.97 5.42
C LEU A 40 -20.00 7.51 6.87
N LEU A 41 -21.00 6.66 7.11
CA LEU A 41 -21.34 6.21 8.45
C LEU A 41 -20.26 5.28 9.03
N VAL A 42 -19.70 4.38 8.25
CA VAL A 42 -18.76 3.36 8.74
C VAL A 42 -17.32 3.88 8.84
N PHE A 43 -16.90 4.81 7.98
CA PHE A 43 -15.53 5.32 7.99
C PHE A 43 -15.41 6.74 8.56
N VAL A 44 -16.29 7.65 8.17
CA VAL A 44 -16.15 9.06 8.56
C VAL A 44 -16.58 9.28 10.00
N VAL A 45 -17.69 8.65 10.45
CA VAL A 45 -18.14 8.80 11.84
C VAL A 45 -17.13 8.28 12.85
N PRO A 46 -16.57 7.04 12.74
CA PRO A 46 -15.52 6.57 13.65
C PRO A 46 -14.26 7.43 13.62
N PHE A 47 -13.90 7.98 12.46
CA PHE A 47 -12.76 8.90 12.36
C PHE A 47 -12.99 10.19 13.18
N PHE A 48 -14.18 10.79 13.10
CA PHE A 48 -14.51 11.96 13.93
C PHE A 48 -14.59 11.64 15.42
N ILE A 49 -15.05 10.43 15.77
CA ILE A 49 -15.00 9.96 17.17
C ILE A 49 -13.55 9.84 17.64
N LEU A 50 -12.67 9.22 16.83
CA LEU A 50 -11.24 9.14 17.13
C LEU A 50 -10.63 10.54 17.31
N LEU A 51 -10.94 11.47 16.40
CA LEU A 51 -10.48 12.85 16.49
C LEU A 51 -11.01 13.54 17.76
N ARG A 52 -12.27 13.27 18.15
CA ARG A 52 -12.83 13.80 19.41
C ARG A 52 -12.12 13.24 20.63
N ILE A 53 -11.82 11.95 20.65
CA ILE A 53 -11.09 11.29 21.75
C ILE A 53 -9.67 11.85 21.86
N SER A 54 -8.98 12.09 20.74
CA SER A 54 -7.62 12.64 20.72
C SER A 54 -7.49 14.04 21.34
N LEU A 55 -8.58 14.77 21.43
CA LEU A 55 -8.68 16.11 22.02
C LEU A 55 -9.28 16.12 23.43
N ALA A 56 -9.39 14.99 24.09
CA ALA A 56 -9.93 14.85 25.44
C ALA A 56 -8.83 14.61 26.47
N GLU A 57 -9.14 14.89 27.73
CA GLU A 57 -8.30 14.50 28.86
C GLU A 57 -8.41 13.00 29.15
N GLU A 58 -7.34 12.42 29.69
CA GLU A 58 -7.34 11.04 30.16
C GLU A 58 -8.29 10.90 31.38
N SER A 59 -8.97 9.76 31.46
CA SER A 59 -9.85 9.42 32.57
C SER A 59 -9.45 8.05 33.13
N SER A 60 -9.50 7.89 34.46
CA SER A 60 -9.25 6.60 35.12
C SER A 60 -10.42 5.63 34.98
N ASP A 61 -11.62 6.13 34.82
CA ASP A 61 -12.86 5.34 34.89
C ASP A 61 -13.61 5.23 33.55
N LEU A 62 -13.29 6.10 32.61
CA LEU A 62 -13.95 6.20 31.30
C LEU A 62 -12.90 6.19 30.18
N VAL A 63 -13.35 5.98 28.95
CA VAL A 63 -12.49 6.06 27.75
C VAL A 63 -11.81 7.44 27.65
N TYR A 64 -12.49 8.50 28.09
CA TYR A 64 -11.96 9.86 28.20
C TYR A 64 -12.84 10.70 29.13
N ALA A 65 -12.34 11.82 29.66
CA ALA A 65 -13.11 12.74 30.48
C ALA A 65 -14.10 13.52 29.62
N GLU A 66 -15.40 13.30 29.86
CA GLU A 66 -16.47 13.94 29.09
C GLU A 66 -16.44 15.46 29.26
N GLY A 67 -16.73 16.18 28.18
CA GLY A 67 -16.80 17.66 28.19
C GLY A 67 -15.45 18.36 28.17
N THR A 68 -14.31 17.65 28.29
CA THR A 68 -12.98 18.24 28.24
C THR A 68 -12.48 18.45 26.81
N TRP A 69 -11.63 19.46 26.62
CA TRP A 69 -10.93 19.76 25.37
C TRP A 69 -9.51 20.18 25.69
N THR A 70 -8.54 19.38 25.27
CA THR A 70 -7.11 19.62 25.52
C THR A 70 -6.25 19.15 24.36
N LEU A 71 -5.04 19.70 24.27
CA LEU A 71 -4.00 19.26 23.35
C LEU A 71 -2.89 18.50 24.09
N GLU A 72 -3.10 18.10 25.34
CA GLU A 72 -2.10 17.47 26.18
C GLU A 72 -1.60 16.15 25.59
N ALA A 73 -2.51 15.32 25.03
CA ALA A 73 -2.16 14.09 24.34
C ALA A 73 -1.22 14.35 23.14
N TYR A 74 -1.49 15.39 22.35
CA TYR A 74 -0.61 15.77 21.24
C TYR A 74 0.75 16.30 21.73
N SER A 75 0.78 17.10 22.80
CA SER A 75 2.04 17.57 23.36
C SER A 75 2.88 16.40 23.86
N SER A 76 2.26 15.41 24.53
CA SER A 76 2.90 14.19 25.01
C SER A 76 3.47 13.35 23.86
N VAL A 77 2.73 13.20 22.76
CA VAL A 77 3.20 12.50 21.55
C VAL A 77 4.39 13.23 20.92
N LEU A 78 4.32 14.56 20.78
CA LEU A 78 5.34 15.35 20.09
C LEU A 78 6.64 15.50 20.88
N THR A 79 6.58 15.42 22.21
CA THR A 79 7.76 15.54 23.09
C THR A 79 8.39 14.21 23.49
N SER A 80 7.78 13.07 23.15
CA SER A 80 8.26 11.75 23.51
C SER A 80 9.29 11.20 22.54
N ASP A 81 10.55 11.10 22.95
CA ASP A 81 11.62 10.47 22.16
C ASP A 81 11.31 9.00 21.81
N LEU A 82 10.65 8.28 22.74
CA LEU A 82 10.21 6.90 22.48
C LEU A 82 9.24 6.83 21.29
N ILE A 83 8.22 7.69 21.27
CA ILE A 83 7.24 7.71 20.19
C ILE A 83 7.94 8.02 18.86
N TRP A 84 8.84 8.98 18.80
CA TRP A 84 9.58 9.32 17.59
C TRP A 84 10.51 8.19 17.13
N SER A 85 11.11 7.42 18.04
CA SER A 85 11.88 6.23 17.68
C SER A 85 11.01 5.15 17.04
N ILE A 86 9.79 4.94 17.54
CA ILE A 86 8.80 4.01 16.99
C ILE A 86 8.31 4.48 15.60
N VAL A 87 8.02 5.78 15.45
CA VAL A 87 7.69 6.40 14.15
C VAL A 87 8.82 6.15 13.17
N GLY A 88 10.06 6.48 13.55
CA GLY A 88 11.23 6.29 12.68
C GLY A 88 11.41 4.85 12.24
N TYR A 89 11.27 3.89 13.17
CA TYR A 89 11.34 2.46 12.83
C TYR A 89 10.22 2.02 11.88
N SER A 90 8.97 2.44 12.13
CA SER A 90 7.82 2.09 11.27
C SER A 90 7.98 2.64 9.85
N PHE A 91 8.47 3.88 9.72
CA PHE A 91 8.74 4.50 8.41
C PHE A 91 9.93 3.85 7.70
N LEU A 92 11.01 3.54 8.42
CA LEU A 92 12.16 2.83 7.85
C LEU A 92 11.73 1.46 7.30
N LEU A 93 10.97 0.69 8.08
CA LEU A 93 10.39 -0.57 7.65
C LEU A 93 9.53 -0.37 6.39
N GLY A 94 8.65 0.63 6.41
CA GLY A 94 7.81 1.00 5.28
C GLY A 94 8.59 1.28 4.01
N ILE A 95 9.65 2.08 4.10
CA ILE A 95 10.52 2.44 2.96
C ILE A 95 11.26 1.21 2.43
N VAL A 96 11.90 0.44 3.32
CA VAL A 96 12.69 -0.75 2.92
C VAL A 96 11.79 -1.76 2.21
N VAL A 97 10.63 -2.10 2.79
CA VAL A 97 9.70 -3.06 2.18
C VAL A 97 9.13 -2.53 0.87
N THR A 98 8.82 -1.23 0.79
CA THR A 98 8.32 -0.61 -0.46
C THR A 98 9.35 -0.72 -1.58
N VAL A 99 10.60 -0.34 -1.33
CA VAL A 99 11.66 -0.44 -2.34
C VAL A 99 11.85 -1.89 -2.81
N LEU A 100 11.94 -2.83 -1.87
CA LEU A 100 12.10 -4.25 -2.21
C LEU A 100 10.88 -4.81 -2.96
N SER A 101 9.66 -4.47 -2.54
CA SER A 101 8.44 -4.96 -3.19
C SER A 101 8.26 -4.40 -4.60
N VAL A 102 8.63 -3.13 -4.84
CA VAL A 102 8.59 -2.53 -6.18
C VAL A 102 9.65 -3.17 -7.10
N LEU A 103 10.88 -3.33 -6.62
CA LEU A 103 11.95 -3.95 -7.40
C LEU A 103 11.61 -5.41 -7.76
N LEU A 104 11.26 -6.22 -6.77
CA LEU A 104 10.89 -7.62 -6.99
C LEU A 104 9.58 -7.74 -7.77
N GLY A 105 8.62 -6.85 -7.48
CA GLY A 105 7.33 -6.78 -8.16
C GLY A 105 7.48 -6.47 -9.64
N LEU A 106 8.33 -5.53 -10.00
CA LEU A 106 8.64 -5.20 -11.40
C LEU A 106 9.28 -6.39 -12.11
N PHE A 107 10.24 -7.03 -11.47
CA PHE A 107 10.92 -8.20 -12.03
C PHE A 107 9.95 -9.36 -12.28
N TYR A 108 9.09 -9.61 -11.28
CA TYR A 108 8.11 -10.70 -11.35
C TYR A 108 6.99 -10.42 -12.34
N ALA A 109 6.45 -9.20 -12.36
CA ALA A 109 5.44 -8.76 -13.31
C ALA A 109 5.96 -8.82 -14.76
N TYR A 110 7.22 -8.41 -14.98
CA TYR A 110 7.89 -8.56 -16.28
C TYR A 110 8.02 -10.03 -16.69
N ALA A 111 8.39 -10.92 -15.77
CA ALA A 111 8.46 -12.36 -16.02
C ALA A 111 7.09 -12.95 -16.42
N ILE A 112 6.01 -12.56 -15.74
CA ILE A 112 4.64 -12.98 -16.10
C ILE A 112 4.28 -12.46 -17.50
N TRP A 113 4.55 -11.19 -17.78
CA TRP A 113 4.21 -10.56 -19.04
C TRP A 113 4.93 -11.22 -20.23
N ARG A 114 6.19 -11.62 -20.02
CA ARG A 114 7.00 -12.33 -21.05
C ARG A 114 6.65 -13.80 -21.22
N SER A 115 5.99 -14.39 -20.26
CA SER A 115 5.65 -15.81 -20.23
C SER A 115 4.38 -16.11 -21.02
N THR A 116 4.27 -17.31 -21.56
CA THR A 116 3.11 -17.84 -22.27
C THR A 116 2.71 -19.22 -21.75
N GLY A 117 1.50 -19.63 -22.06
CA GLY A 117 1.00 -20.99 -21.75
C GLY A 117 1.04 -21.32 -20.26
N LEU A 118 1.49 -22.55 -19.94
CA LEU A 118 1.49 -23.07 -18.57
C LEU A 118 2.37 -22.26 -17.61
N LEU A 119 3.53 -21.76 -18.08
CA LEU A 119 4.44 -20.97 -17.25
C LEU A 119 3.76 -19.68 -16.76
N LYS A 120 3.05 -18.98 -17.64
CA LYS A 120 2.30 -17.77 -17.27
C LYS A 120 1.24 -18.09 -16.20
N SER A 121 0.51 -19.18 -16.37
CA SER A 121 -0.52 -19.61 -15.42
C SER A 121 0.10 -19.97 -14.06
N LEU A 122 1.22 -20.66 -14.03
CA LEU A 122 1.93 -21.01 -12.79
C LEU A 122 2.46 -19.78 -12.06
N LEU A 123 3.04 -18.82 -12.79
CA LEU A 123 3.53 -17.57 -12.20
C LEU A 123 2.36 -16.74 -11.64
N LEU A 124 1.26 -16.60 -12.35
CA LEU A 124 0.07 -15.92 -11.82
C LEU A 124 -0.51 -16.64 -10.61
N PHE A 125 -0.61 -17.97 -10.66
CA PHE A 125 -1.11 -18.76 -9.54
C PHE A 125 -0.24 -18.59 -8.29
N SER A 126 1.10 -18.56 -8.43
CA SER A 126 2.01 -18.36 -7.29
C SER A 126 1.88 -16.99 -6.63
N VAL A 127 1.46 -15.95 -7.39
CA VAL A 127 1.14 -14.62 -6.86
C VAL A 127 -0.21 -14.59 -6.16
N VAL A 128 -1.22 -15.27 -6.73
CA VAL A 128 -2.58 -15.27 -6.19
C VAL A 128 -2.72 -16.21 -4.98
N LEU A 129 -2.01 -17.33 -4.97
CA LEU A 129 -2.10 -18.35 -3.90
C LEU A 129 -1.91 -17.76 -2.49
N PRO A 130 -0.92 -16.90 -2.22
CA PRO A 130 -0.79 -16.25 -0.92
C PRO A 130 -2.02 -15.45 -0.51
N LEU A 131 -2.73 -14.82 -1.45
CA LEU A 131 -3.91 -14.00 -1.15
C LEU A 131 -5.10 -14.82 -0.64
N LEU A 132 -5.11 -16.13 -0.87
CA LEU A 132 -6.16 -17.05 -0.42
C LEU A 132 -5.96 -17.54 1.03
N THR A 133 -4.82 -17.21 1.66
CA THR A 133 -4.54 -17.58 3.04
C THR A 133 -4.66 -16.36 3.97
N THR A 134 -5.00 -16.60 5.24
CA THR A 134 -5.11 -15.51 6.23
C THR A 134 -3.74 -14.92 6.54
N LEU A 135 -3.71 -13.62 6.85
CA LEU A 135 -2.50 -12.87 7.17
C LEU A 135 -1.70 -13.50 8.31
N VAL A 136 -2.38 -13.90 9.39
CA VAL A 136 -1.76 -14.47 10.60
C VAL A 136 -1.07 -15.80 10.29
N ILE A 137 -1.77 -16.72 9.61
CA ILE A 137 -1.19 -18.04 9.24
C ILE A 137 0.02 -17.84 8.34
N ARG A 138 -0.08 -16.93 7.38
CA ARG A 138 0.98 -16.57 6.44
C ARG A 138 2.23 -16.09 7.15
N THR A 139 2.07 -15.20 8.13
CA THR A 139 3.18 -14.64 8.90
C THR A 139 3.77 -15.66 9.86
N TYR A 140 2.91 -16.41 10.57
CA TYR A 140 3.34 -17.41 11.55
C TYR A 140 4.19 -18.54 10.92
N ALA A 141 3.92 -18.88 9.65
CA ALA A 141 4.69 -19.89 8.92
C ALA A 141 6.18 -19.53 8.76
N PHE A 142 6.57 -18.26 8.89
CA PHE A 142 7.98 -17.85 8.84
C PHE A 142 8.73 -18.16 10.14
N ASN A 143 8.07 -18.31 11.29
CA ASN A 143 8.74 -18.64 12.55
C ASN A 143 9.57 -19.94 12.47
N PRO A 144 9.00 -21.11 12.13
CA PRO A 144 9.77 -22.35 12.02
C PRO A 144 10.79 -22.32 10.88
N LEU A 145 10.60 -21.47 9.89
CA LEU A 145 11.50 -21.34 8.74
C LEU A 145 12.73 -20.48 9.09
N LEU A 146 12.53 -19.34 9.76
CA LEU A 146 13.52 -18.29 9.97
C LEU A 146 14.11 -18.26 11.39
N ALA A 147 13.64 -19.11 12.32
CA ALA A 147 14.22 -19.23 13.66
C ALA A 147 15.69 -19.64 13.60
N PRO A 148 16.49 -19.38 14.65
CA PRO A 148 17.89 -19.84 14.72
C PRO A 148 18.02 -21.36 14.52
N SER A 149 17.08 -22.15 15.04
CA SER A 149 16.97 -23.59 14.81
C SER A 149 16.04 -23.97 13.66
N GLY A 150 15.76 -23.04 12.76
CA GLY A 150 14.83 -23.23 11.65
C GLY A 150 15.46 -23.83 10.41
N THR A 151 14.60 -24.31 9.51
CA THR A 151 15.00 -25.02 8.29
C THR A 151 15.98 -24.23 7.40
N LEU A 152 15.84 -22.90 7.35
CA LEU A 152 16.75 -22.07 6.56
C LEU A 152 18.19 -22.10 7.12
N ASN A 153 18.35 -21.96 8.43
CA ASN A 153 19.66 -22.04 9.07
C ASN A 153 20.27 -23.45 8.95
N GLU A 154 19.49 -24.50 9.14
CA GLU A 154 19.95 -25.87 8.93
C GLU A 154 20.46 -26.11 7.51
N LEU A 155 19.73 -25.59 6.52
CA LEU A 155 20.15 -25.69 5.11
C LEU A 155 21.46 -24.92 4.86
N LEU A 156 21.55 -23.68 5.35
CA LEU A 156 22.76 -22.84 5.16
C LEU A 156 24.00 -23.44 5.86
N LEU A 157 23.83 -24.02 7.05
CA LEU A 157 24.88 -24.74 7.78
C LEU A 157 25.32 -26.01 7.02
N SER A 158 24.36 -26.81 6.53
CA SER A 158 24.65 -28.04 5.79
C SER A 158 25.40 -27.79 4.47
N LEU A 159 25.13 -26.65 3.82
CA LEU A 159 25.83 -26.22 2.61
C LEU A 159 27.18 -25.54 2.89
N GLY A 160 27.53 -25.34 4.17
CA GLY A 160 28.77 -24.68 4.56
C GLY A 160 28.80 -23.17 4.25
N LEU A 161 27.65 -22.56 4.01
CA LEU A 161 27.53 -21.13 3.69
C LEU A 161 27.66 -20.22 4.92
N ILE A 162 27.35 -20.76 6.09
CA ILE A 162 27.46 -20.08 7.39
C ILE A 162 28.14 -21.02 8.39
N SER A 163 28.83 -20.44 9.37
CA SER A 163 29.50 -21.18 10.46
C SER A 163 28.70 -21.23 11.76
N SER A 164 27.70 -20.36 11.91
CA SER A 164 26.79 -20.29 13.05
C SER A 164 25.39 -19.85 12.59
N PRO A 165 24.32 -20.23 13.29
CA PRO A 165 22.97 -19.82 12.97
C PRO A 165 22.81 -18.30 12.94
N ILE A 166 22.11 -17.77 11.96
CA ILE A 166 21.74 -16.35 11.86
C ILE A 166 20.39 -16.15 12.53
N GLN A 167 20.28 -15.15 13.38
CA GLN A 167 19.02 -14.78 14.00
C GLN A 167 18.20 -13.88 13.06
N PHE A 168 17.38 -14.50 12.20
CA PHE A 168 16.43 -13.75 11.38
C PHE A 168 15.16 -13.38 12.18
N VAL A 169 14.70 -14.29 13.05
CA VAL A 169 13.52 -14.17 13.92
C VAL A 169 13.93 -14.59 15.34
N PRO A 170 13.59 -13.79 16.39
CA PRO A 170 13.03 -12.44 16.31
C PRO A 170 14.04 -11.43 15.75
N GLY A 171 13.56 -10.52 14.88
CA GLY A 171 14.42 -9.48 14.33
C GLY A 171 13.84 -8.76 13.10
N THR A 172 14.40 -7.59 12.81
CA THR A 172 13.95 -6.73 11.69
C THR A 172 14.02 -7.42 10.33
N ILE A 173 15.02 -8.27 10.09
CA ILE A 173 15.15 -9.01 8.83
C ILE A 173 13.97 -9.97 8.64
N GLY A 174 13.58 -10.70 9.68
CA GLY A 174 12.40 -11.57 9.65
C GLY A 174 11.12 -10.80 9.35
N VAL A 175 10.97 -9.62 9.98
CA VAL A 175 9.83 -8.73 9.71
C VAL A 175 9.80 -8.27 8.26
N VAL A 176 10.95 -7.83 7.71
CA VAL A 176 11.04 -7.40 6.30
C VAL A 176 10.65 -8.54 5.36
N ILE A 177 11.14 -9.77 5.59
CA ILE A 177 10.79 -10.94 4.78
C ILE A 177 9.30 -11.25 4.89
N GLY A 178 8.73 -11.30 6.10
CA GLY A 178 7.31 -11.54 6.33
C GLY A 178 6.42 -10.48 5.69
N GLN A 179 6.76 -9.20 5.87
CA GLN A 179 6.07 -8.07 5.26
C GLN A 179 6.13 -8.11 3.73
N LEU A 180 7.33 -8.37 3.20
CA LEU A 180 7.52 -8.47 1.75
C LEU A 180 6.63 -9.58 1.16
N TYR A 181 6.56 -10.75 1.80
CA TYR A 181 5.69 -11.82 1.36
C TYR A 181 4.19 -11.44 1.36
N ILE A 182 3.78 -10.59 2.31
CA ILE A 182 2.40 -10.07 2.38
C ILE A 182 2.10 -9.11 1.23
N VAL A 183 3.03 -8.19 0.96
CA VAL A 183 2.81 -7.02 0.10
C VAL A 183 3.15 -7.30 -1.37
N LEU A 184 4.12 -8.19 -1.62
CA LEU A 184 4.62 -8.51 -2.97
C LEU A 184 3.52 -8.91 -3.97
N PRO A 185 2.50 -9.73 -3.63
CA PRO A 185 1.40 -10.03 -4.55
C PRO A 185 0.69 -8.79 -5.07
N TYR A 186 0.41 -7.81 -4.21
CA TYR A 186 -0.26 -6.56 -4.60
C TYR A 186 0.63 -5.72 -5.52
N ALA A 187 1.93 -5.62 -5.21
CA ALA A 187 2.88 -4.91 -6.05
C ALA A 187 3.01 -5.55 -7.44
N VAL A 188 3.13 -6.89 -7.51
CA VAL A 188 3.20 -7.63 -8.77
C VAL A 188 1.94 -7.41 -9.61
N LEU A 189 0.75 -7.54 -9.01
CA LEU A 189 -0.51 -7.39 -9.74
C LEU A 189 -0.73 -5.96 -10.22
N ALA A 190 -0.37 -4.96 -9.42
CA ALA A 190 -0.46 -3.54 -9.82
C ALA A 190 0.43 -3.24 -11.03
N ILE A 191 1.69 -3.70 -11.02
CA ILE A 191 2.61 -3.50 -12.13
C ILE A 191 2.20 -4.33 -13.35
N TYR A 192 1.82 -5.60 -13.13
CA TYR A 192 1.40 -6.49 -14.20
C TYR A 192 0.14 -6.01 -14.93
N SER A 193 -0.81 -5.38 -14.23
CA SER A 193 -2.03 -4.85 -14.84
C SER A 193 -1.73 -3.81 -15.93
N VAL A 194 -0.70 -2.98 -15.72
CA VAL A 194 -0.23 -2.00 -16.71
C VAL A 194 0.55 -2.68 -17.82
N LEU A 195 1.50 -3.56 -17.49
CA LEU A 195 2.28 -4.28 -18.50
C LEU A 195 1.41 -5.16 -19.41
N ALA A 196 0.31 -5.69 -18.91
CA ALA A 196 -0.61 -6.53 -19.68
C ALA A 196 -1.32 -5.76 -20.82
N THR A 197 -1.42 -4.44 -20.73
CA THR A 197 -2.00 -3.58 -21.79
C THR A 197 -0.95 -3.06 -22.78
N MET A 198 0.33 -3.25 -22.48
CA MET A 198 1.43 -2.77 -23.29
C MET A 198 1.64 -3.65 -24.55
N ASP A 199 1.84 -3.00 -25.70
CA ASP A 199 2.19 -3.70 -26.94
C ASP A 199 3.68 -4.04 -26.97
N TRP A 200 3.98 -5.33 -27.17
CA TRP A 200 5.35 -5.82 -27.27
C TRP A 200 6.11 -5.24 -28.49
N HIS A 201 5.41 -4.89 -29.56
CA HIS A 201 6.02 -4.31 -30.77
C HIS A 201 6.80 -3.02 -30.50
N VAL A 202 6.43 -2.25 -29.47
CA VAL A 202 7.19 -1.05 -29.06
C VAL A 202 8.60 -1.43 -28.61
N VAL A 203 8.74 -2.55 -27.88
CA VAL A 203 10.06 -3.07 -27.43
C VAL A 203 10.86 -3.62 -28.61
N GLU A 204 10.20 -4.27 -29.58
CA GLU A 204 10.86 -4.75 -30.81
C GLU A 204 11.36 -3.59 -31.65
N ALA A 205 10.56 -2.56 -31.87
CA ALA A 205 10.97 -1.36 -32.58
C ALA A 205 12.19 -0.66 -31.95
N ALA A 206 12.23 -0.54 -30.62
CA ALA A 206 13.40 0.00 -29.92
C ALA A 206 14.66 -0.85 -30.17
N ARG A 207 14.51 -2.17 -30.24
CA ARG A 207 15.62 -3.08 -30.50
C ARG A 207 16.09 -3.03 -31.98
N ASP A 208 15.17 -2.85 -32.91
CA ASP A 208 15.48 -2.67 -34.33
C ASP A 208 16.26 -1.35 -34.56
N LEU A 209 16.01 -0.34 -33.70
CA LEU A 209 16.79 0.91 -33.65
C LEU A 209 18.13 0.76 -32.92
N GLY A 210 18.52 -0.46 -32.50
CA GLY A 210 19.84 -0.75 -31.93
C GLY A 210 19.88 -0.80 -30.39
N ALA A 211 18.75 -0.73 -29.68
CA ALA A 211 18.74 -0.89 -28.24
C ALA A 211 19.08 -2.34 -27.84
N SER A 212 20.00 -2.51 -26.89
CA SER A 212 20.26 -3.81 -26.28
C SER A 212 19.06 -4.29 -25.44
N ARG A 213 18.98 -5.59 -25.14
CA ARG A 213 17.89 -6.16 -24.33
C ARG A 213 17.70 -5.44 -22.98
N PRO A 214 18.73 -5.22 -22.15
CA PRO A 214 18.56 -4.51 -20.88
C PRO A 214 18.18 -3.04 -21.10
N ARG A 215 18.72 -2.40 -22.15
CA ARG A 215 18.41 -1.01 -22.47
C ARG A 215 16.94 -0.83 -22.89
N SER A 216 16.41 -1.74 -23.72
CA SER A 216 14.98 -1.68 -24.10
C SER A 216 14.05 -1.92 -22.92
N VAL A 217 14.44 -2.72 -21.92
CA VAL A 217 13.65 -2.86 -20.68
C VAL A 217 13.69 -1.58 -19.86
N LEU A 218 14.86 -0.98 -19.64
CA LEU A 218 15.00 0.21 -18.80
C LEU A 218 14.42 1.48 -19.46
N GLU A 219 14.56 1.63 -20.77
CA GLU A 219 14.14 2.84 -21.48
C GLU A 219 12.72 2.76 -22.07
N VAL A 220 12.14 1.56 -22.18
CA VAL A 220 10.78 1.38 -22.76
C VAL A 220 9.83 0.75 -21.76
N VAL A 221 10.19 -0.41 -21.19
CA VAL A 221 9.25 -1.17 -20.33
C VAL A 221 9.07 -0.48 -18.97
N VAL A 222 10.15 -0.07 -18.31
CA VAL A 222 10.10 0.55 -16.99
C VAL A 222 9.30 1.86 -17.00
N PRO A 223 9.54 2.82 -17.93
CA PRO A 223 8.73 4.03 -18.02
C PRO A 223 7.25 3.76 -18.25
N GLN A 224 6.91 2.84 -19.15
CA GLN A 224 5.51 2.50 -19.41
C GLN A 224 4.85 1.76 -18.24
N ALA A 225 5.63 1.06 -17.41
CA ALA A 225 5.14 0.44 -16.18
C ALA A 225 4.96 1.43 -15.01
N MET A 226 5.43 2.69 -15.13
CA MET A 226 5.44 3.65 -14.02
C MET A 226 4.08 3.86 -13.34
N PRO A 227 2.93 3.92 -14.03
CA PRO A 227 1.64 4.01 -13.35
C PRO A 227 1.41 2.83 -12.40
N GLY A 228 1.76 1.62 -12.81
CA GLY A 228 1.68 0.42 -11.97
C GLY A 228 2.70 0.43 -10.82
N VAL A 229 3.90 0.94 -11.06
CA VAL A 229 4.96 1.11 -10.05
C VAL A 229 4.51 2.10 -8.97
N ILE A 230 3.89 3.22 -9.34
CA ILE A 230 3.36 4.20 -8.40
C ILE A 230 2.30 3.56 -7.49
N VAL A 231 1.34 2.86 -8.07
CA VAL A 231 0.30 2.15 -7.31
C VAL A 231 0.92 1.09 -6.40
N ALA A 232 1.87 0.30 -6.90
CA ALA A 232 2.60 -0.71 -6.11
C ALA A 232 3.33 -0.07 -4.93
N ALA A 233 4.01 1.06 -5.14
CA ALA A 233 4.72 1.79 -4.10
C ALA A 233 3.78 2.32 -3.02
N VAL A 234 2.67 2.95 -3.41
CA VAL A 234 1.66 3.49 -2.47
C VAL A 234 1.06 2.38 -1.61
N ILE A 235 0.63 1.28 -2.25
CA ILE A 235 0.05 0.14 -1.51
C ILE A 235 1.09 -0.47 -0.57
N SER A 236 2.30 -0.72 -1.07
CA SER A 236 3.37 -1.33 -0.27
C SER A 236 3.75 -0.48 0.93
N PHE A 237 3.86 0.83 0.75
CA PHE A 237 4.20 1.77 1.82
C PHE A 237 3.09 1.82 2.88
N ALA A 238 1.84 2.01 2.46
CA ALA A 238 0.71 2.09 3.39
C ALA A 238 0.55 0.81 4.23
N TRP A 239 0.64 -0.36 3.60
CA TRP A 239 0.61 -1.65 4.30
C TRP A 239 1.77 -1.83 5.28
N SER A 240 2.97 -1.39 4.90
CA SER A 240 4.18 -1.67 5.69
C SER A 240 4.34 -0.71 6.86
N VAL A 241 4.00 0.58 6.72
CA VAL A 241 4.00 1.53 7.85
C VAL A 241 2.93 1.16 8.87
N GLY A 242 1.73 0.76 8.42
CA GLY A 242 0.62 0.32 9.28
C GLY A 242 0.71 -1.15 9.74
N ALA A 243 1.86 -1.82 9.55
CA ALA A 243 1.99 -3.24 9.83
C ALA A 243 1.88 -3.56 11.33
N TYR A 244 1.04 -4.54 11.65
CA TYR A 244 0.90 -5.12 12.99
C TYR A 244 1.39 -6.57 13.01
N ALA A 245 0.78 -7.46 12.22
CA ALA A 245 0.95 -8.91 12.36
C ALA A 245 2.39 -9.42 12.14
N ALA A 246 3.13 -8.88 11.18
CA ALA A 246 4.49 -9.33 10.95
C ALA A 246 5.46 -8.80 12.02
N PRO A 247 5.44 -7.52 12.42
CA PRO A 247 6.21 -7.04 13.55
C PRO A 247 5.90 -7.77 14.86
N ASP A 248 4.64 -7.99 15.19
CA ASP A 248 4.23 -8.67 16.42
C ASP A 248 4.74 -10.11 16.49
N LEU A 249 4.60 -10.87 15.40
CA LEU A 249 4.96 -12.29 15.37
C LEU A 249 6.45 -12.57 15.11
N LEU A 250 7.17 -11.66 14.46
CA LEU A 250 8.53 -11.91 13.96
C LEU A 250 9.59 -10.95 14.49
N SER A 251 9.21 -9.87 15.22
CA SER A 251 10.15 -8.85 15.69
C SER A 251 10.27 -8.81 17.21
N GLY A 252 11.38 -8.27 17.66
CA GLY A 252 11.52 -7.75 19.03
C GLY A 252 11.32 -6.23 19.14
N ASN A 253 11.06 -5.54 18.02
CA ASN A 253 10.89 -4.09 17.97
C ASN A 253 9.42 -3.70 17.85
N ILE A 254 9.03 -2.63 18.55
CA ILE A 254 7.66 -2.12 18.55
C ILE A 254 7.45 -1.23 17.34
N THR A 255 6.38 -1.49 16.58
CA THR A 255 5.90 -0.61 15.52
C THR A 255 4.79 0.31 16.00
N PHE A 256 4.45 1.30 15.19
CA PHE A 256 3.34 2.21 15.46
C PHE A 256 2.04 1.49 15.84
N ALA A 257 1.63 0.49 15.06
CA ALA A 257 0.38 -0.23 15.30
C ALA A 257 0.39 -1.02 16.62
N MET A 258 1.52 -1.64 16.97
CA MET A 258 1.71 -2.32 18.26
C MET A 258 1.67 -1.34 19.43
N GLN A 259 2.30 -0.15 19.28
CA GLN A 259 2.29 0.87 20.31
C GLN A 259 0.89 1.41 20.57
N VAL A 260 0.10 1.66 19.52
CA VAL A 260 -1.30 2.10 19.65
C VAL A 260 -2.13 1.04 20.39
N GLU A 261 -1.96 -0.24 20.05
CA GLU A 261 -2.63 -1.33 20.75
C GLU A 261 -2.23 -1.38 22.23
N GLY A 262 -0.93 -1.28 22.55
CA GLY A 262 -0.43 -1.25 23.92
C GLY A 262 -1.04 -0.11 24.73
N LEU A 263 -1.06 1.11 24.18
CA LEU A 263 -1.69 2.27 24.81
C LEU A 263 -3.19 2.10 25.05
N MET A 264 -3.90 1.38 24.16
CA MET A 264 -5.34 1.16 24.30
C MET A 264 -5.67 0.00 25.24
N LEU A 265 -4.98 -1.14 25.14
CA LEU A 265 -5.38 -2.37 25.81
C LEU A 265 -4.62 -2.59 27.12
N SER A 266 -3.35 -2.17 27.21
CA SER A 266 -2.53 -2.36 28.40
C SER A 266 -2.55 -1.13 29.31
N ASP A 267 -2.37 0.04 28.74
CA ASP A 267 -2.21 1.30 29.50
C ASP A 267 -3.54 2.04 29.70
N MET A 268 -4.60 1.67 28.97
CA MET A 268 -5.93 2.32 28.98
C MET A 268 -5.88 3.84 28.67
N ARG A 269 -4.83 4.29 27.95
CA ARG A 269 -4.59 5.70 27.59
C ARG A 269 -5.19 6.03 26.23
N TYR A 270 -6.51 5.98 26.11
CA TYR A 270 -7.22 6.16 24.85
C TYR A 270 -6.98 7.52 24.17
N PRO A 271 -6.96 8.68 24.89
CA PRO A 271 -6.65 9.96 24.26
C PRO A 271 -5.25 10.01 23.64
N LEU A 272 -4.24 9.43 24.32
CA LEU A 272 -2.89 9.37 23.81
C LEU A 272 -2.79 8.45 22.57
N ALA A 273 -3.41 7.28 22.63
CA ALA A 273 -3.49 6.35 21.49
C ALA A 273 -4.17 6.99 20.28
N ALA A 274 -5.27 7.71 20.51
CA ALA A 274 -6.01 8.42 19.46
C ALA A 274 -5.18 9.56 18.85
N ALA A 275 -4.52 10.39 19.68
CA ALA A 275 -3.64 11.47 19.21
C ALA A 275 -2.47 10.92 18.38
N PHE A 276 -1.85 9.85 18.85
CA PHE A 276 -0.77 9.16 18.10
C PHE A 276 -1.26 8.60 16.78
N SER A 277 -2.46 7.99 16.75
CA SER A 277 -3.08 7.46 15.51
C SER A 277 -3.38 8.57 14.50
N VAL A 278 -3.91 9.71 14.95
CA VAL A 278 -4.19 10.88 14.08
C VAL A 278 -2.88 11.45 13.53
N LEU A 279 -1.84 11.59 14.36
CA LEU A 279 -0.53 12.07 13.91
C LEU A 279 0.06 11.13 12.85
N MET A 280 0.04 9.82 13.09
CA MET A 280 0.54 8.84 12.14
C MET A 280 -0.23 8.83 10.83
N LEU A 281 -1.56 8.96 10.88
CA LEU A 281 -2.38 9.10 9.68
C LEU A 281 -1.94 10.32 8.86
N LEU A 282 -1.76 11.48 9.49
CA LEU A 282 -1.30 12.70 8.81
C LEU A 282 0.10 12.52 8.20
N LEU A 283 1.05 11.97 8.96
CA LEU A 283 2.41 11.71 8.47
C LEU A 283 2.40 10.74 7.29
N MET A 284 1.57 9.69 7.36
CA MET A 284 1.45 8.72 6.28
C MET A 284 0.82 9.34 5.02
N LEU A 285 -0.24 10.14 5.15
CA LEU A 285 -0.87 10.84 4.03
C LEU A 285 0.10 11.83 3.35
N VAL A 286 0.84 12.59 4.14
CA VAL A 286 1.86 13.52 3.63
C VAL A 286 2.95 12.75 2.89
N SER A 287 3.43 11.65 3.47
CA SER A 287 4.47 10.81 2.84
C SER A 287 4.01 10.17 1.53
N ILE A 288 2.77 9.69 1.48
CA ILE A 288 2.16 9.16 0.26
C ILE A 288 2.02 10.26 -0.80
N ALA A 289 1.58 11.46 -0.42
CA ALA A 289 1.45 12.59 -1.34
C ALA A 289 2.81 13.02 -1.91
N ILE A 290 3.86 13.06 -1.07
CA ILE A 290 5.24 13.34 -1.50
C ILE A 290 5.72 12.24 -2.46
N MET A 291 5.57 10.97 -2.08
CA MET A 291 6.00 9.84 -2.89
C MET A 291 5.29 9.83 -4.25
N PHE A 292 3.97 10.02 -4.27
CA PHE A 292 3.18 10.13 -5.49
C PHE A 292 3.66 11.27 -6.39
N THR A 293 3.90 12.45 -5.81
CA THR A 293 4.39 13.62 -6.56
C THR A 293 5.78 13.39 -7.15
N VAL A 294 6.70 12.78 -6.37
CA VAL A 294 8.05 12.47 -6.82
C VAL A 294 8.04 11.44 -7.94
N LEU A 295 7.31 10.34 -7.73
CA LEU A 295 7.24 9.26 -8.72
C LEU A 295 6.53 9.71 -10.01
N ASN A 296 5.49 10.54 -9.92
CA ASN A 296 4.85 11.12 -11.11
C ASN A 296 5.77 12.06 -11.89
N ARG A 297 6.61 12.84 -11.22
CA ARG A 297 7.59 13.68 -11.93
C ARG A 297 8.62 12.82 -12.67
N ILE A 298 9.13 11.80 -12.03
CA ILE A 298 10.06 10.83 -12.65
C ILE A 298 9.38 10.11 -13.81
N GLY A 299 8.13 9.64 -13.66
CA GLY A 299 7.36 8.98 -14.73
C GLY A 299 6.99 9.90 -15.88
N GLY A 300 6.57 11.14 -15.60
CA GLY A 300 6.19 12.12 -16.62
C GLY A 300 7.35 12.66 -17.45
N GLU A 301 8.58 12.65 -16.93
CA GLU A 301 9.78 12.98 -17.72
C GLU A 301 10.06 11.94 -18.81
N PHE A 302 9.59 10.70 -18.64
CA PHE A 302 9.72 9.64 -19.65
C PHE A 302 8.62 9.65 -20.72
N GLU A 303 7.44 10.27 -20.45
CA GLU A 303 6.38 10.43 -21.45
C GLU A 303 6.69 11.54 -22.48
N LEU A 304 7.60 12.44 -22.18
CA LEU A 304 7.95 13.61 -23.00
C LEU A 304 9.26 13.42 -23.80
N ALA A 305 9.95 12.29 -23.66
CA ALA A 305 11.18 11.94 -24.39
C ALA A 305 10.91 10.89 -25.47
#